data_0e9fd8d39591b12973b83e5718fa7bc6
#
_entry.id   0e9fd8d39591b12973b83e5718fa7bc6
#
_cell.length_a   1.000
_cell.length_b   1.000
_cell.length_c   1.000
_cell.angle_alpha   90.00
_cell.angle_beta   90.00
_cell.angle_gamma   90.00
#
_symmetry.space_group_name_H-M   'P 1'
#
loop_
_entity.id
_entity.type
_entity.pdbx_description
1 polymer ?
#
loop_
_entity_poly.entity_id
_entity_poly.type
_entity_poly.pdbx_seq_one_letter_code
_entity_poly.pdbx_strand_id
1 'polypeptide(L)'
;YFNEDKLDKYLNLKLCFLEQANDKPFNLGSLNNAGFLINEDYLDYLVVNNIDFLPMIADYRYSESPSLLIKHGYNNLPIVPSKNSRLIVKSPRRENVFLGSVLLPKNVFKKVNGYSNSYWGWGFEDTDMRRRLEVNKININYRDGFYQPLIHDNLGYEINDEKKVVPTKYHIDNQKTFNENWNNDENYLKDGINSFKFEILSNQEIYKNMRNDALFEIRHIKVNF
;
A
#
# COMPACT_ATOMS: atom_id res chain seq x y z
N TYR A 1 11.63 -13.27 -3.40
CA TYR A 1 12.34 -14.27 -4.22
C TYR A 1 11.69 -14.35 -5.58
N PHE A 2 12.05 -13.42 -6.46
CA PHE A 2 11.74 -13.54 -7.87
C PHE A 2 12.74 -14.53 -8.47
N ASN A 3 12.25 -15.69 -8.87
CA ASN A 3 13.08 -16.61 -9.60
C ASN A 3 13.02 -16.19 -11.09
N GLU A 4 14.06 -15.56 -11.59
CA GLU A 4 14.17 -15.09 -12.98
C GLU A 4 13.92 -16.21 -14.00
N ASP A 5 14.21 -17.48 -13.64
CA ASP A 5 14.00 -18.63 -14.51
C ASP A 5 12.52 -19.02 -14.70
N LYS A 6 11.62 -18.45 -13.88
CA LYS A 6 10.18 -18.69 -13.94
C LYS A 6 9.37 -17.47 -14.39
N LEU A 7 10.03 -16.38 -14.77
CA LEU A 7 9.34 -15.24 -15.38
C LEU A 7 8.76 -15.68 -16.71
N ASP A 8 7.44 -15.55 -16.84
CA ASP A 8 6.74 -15.86 -18.08
C ASP A 8 7.29 -14.97 -19.20
N LYS A 9 7.36 -15.54 -20.40
CA LYS A 9 7.98 -14.95 -21.61
C LYS A 9 7.50 -13.52 -21.96
N TYR A 10 6.40 -13.06 -21.36
CA TYR A 10 5.75 -11.78 -21.66
C TYR A 10 5.56 -10.87 -20.44
N LEU A 11 6.18 -11.16 -19.32
CA LEU A 11 6.03 -10.34 -18.11
C LEU A 11 7.12 -9.26 -18.06
N ASN A 12 6.70 -8.00 -18.17
CA ASN A 12 7.54 -6.87 -17.80
C ASN A 12 7.30 -6.55 -16.33
N LEU A 13 8.30 -6.74 -15.49
CA LEU A 13 8.22 -6.44 -14.05
C LEU A 13 9.08 -5.23 -13.71
N LYS A 14 8.46 -4.21 -13.15
CA LYS A 14 9.13 -3.05 -12.60
C LYS A 14 8.88 -2.95 -11.09
N LEU A 15 9.95 -3.04 -10.31
CA LEU A 15 9.94 -2.83 -8.87
C LEU A 15 10.39 -1.40 -8.57
N CYS A 16 9.52 -0.59 -7.98
CA CYS A 16 9.81 0.79 -7.63
C CYS A 16 9.83 0.97 -6.12
N PHE A 17 10.99 1.37 -5.58
CA PHE A 17 11.11 1.87 -4.22
C PHE A 17 10.81 3.37 -4.23
N LEU A 18 9.70 3.76 -3.61
CA LEU A 18 9.25 5.14 -3.55
C LEU A 18 9.66 5.75 -2.21
N GLU A 19 10.35 6.89 -2.26
CA GLU A 19 10.80 7.63 -1.09
C GLU A 19 10.14 9.02 -1.04
N GLN A 20 9.49 9.32 0.10
CA GLN A 20 9.00 10.66 0.40
C GLN A 20 10.17 11.57 0.82
N ALA A 21 10.32 12.71 0.12
CA ALA A 21 11.50 13.56 0.25
C ALA A 21 11.36 14.73 1.22
N ASN A 22 10.15 15.00 1.72
CA ASN A 22 9.89 16.10 2.64
C ASN A 22 9.87 15.63 4.10
N ASP A 23 9.94 16.59 5.03
CA ASP A 23 9.93 16.33 6.48
C ASP A 23 8.50 16.23 7.06
N LYS A 24 7.48 16.16 6.20
CA LYS A 24 6.10 15.93 6.64
C LYS A 24 5.93 14.49 7.15
N PRO A 25 4.89 14.21 7.95
CA PRO A 25 4.54 12.84 8.29
C PRO A 25 4.38 11.97 7.03
N PHE A 26 4.65 10.68 7.16
CA PHE A 26 4.58 9.75 6.04
C PHE A 26 3.18 9.72 5.42
N ASN A 27 3.08 9.69 4.08
CA ASN A 27 1.80 9.62 3.36
C ASN A 27 1.86 8.52 2.31
N LEU A 28 1.43 7.32 2.73
CA LEU A 28 1.43 6.13 1.89
C LEU A 28 0.53 6.28 0.67
N GLY A 29 -0.63 6.91 0.83
CA GLY A 29 -1.59 7.13 -0.27
C GLY A 29 -0.98 7.97 -1.38
N SER A 30 -0.35 9.09 -1.03
CA SER A 30 0.33 9.97 -1.98
C SER A 30 1.50 9.28 -2.67
N LEU A 31 2.29 8.47 -1.96
CA LEU A 31 3.38 7.69 -2.57
C LEU A 31 2.85 6.68 -3.59
N ASN A 32 1.76 5.97 -3.29
CA ASN A 32 1.14 5.03 -4.22
C ASN A 32 0.59 5.74 -5.46
N ASN A 33 -0.01 6.93 -5.29
CA ASN A 33 -0.47 7.76 -6.40
C ASN A 33 0.70 8.23 -7.27
N ALA A 34 1.82 8.67 -6.67
CA ALA A 34 3.03 9.03 -7.42
C ALA A 34 3.56 7.83 -8.23
N GLY A 35 3.67 6.67 -7.59
CA GLY A 35 4.14 5.44 -8.25
C GLY A 35 3.27 5.04 -9.44
N PHE A 36 1.96 5.19 -9.32
CA PHE A 36 1.03 4.98 -10.42
C PHE A 36 1.26 5.99 -11.55
N LEU A 37 1.24 7.29 -11.27
CA LEU A 37 1.33 8.34 -12.28
C LEU A 37 2.67 8.34 -13.03
N ILE A 38 3.77 8.01 -12.37
CA ILE A 38 5.09 7.89 -12.98
C ILE A 38 5.14 6.74 -14.01
N ASN A 39 4.35 5.70 -13.81
CA ASN A 39 4.39 4.48 -14.61
C ASN A 39 3.10 4.24 -15.42
N GLU A 40 2.15 5.15 -15.41
CA GLU A 40 0.81 4.95 -15.98
C GLU A 40 0.80 4.45 -17.42
N ASP A 41 1.71 4.94 -18.28
CA ASP A 41 1.75 4.57 -19.68
C ASP A 41 2.20 3.12 -19.93
N TYR A 42 2.89 2.51 -18.97
CA TYR A 42 3.58 1.22 -19.12
C TYR A 42 2.99 0.10 -18.28
N LEU A 43 2.05 0.38 -17.35
CA LEU A 43 1.50 -0.65 -16.48
C LEU A 43 0.11 -1.12 -16.91
N ASP A 44 -0.14 -2.41 -16.76
CA ASP A 44 -1.47 -3.01 -16.84
C ASP A 44 -2.13 -3.09 -15.47
N TYR A 45 -1.32 -3.30 -14.44
CA TYR A 45 -1.71 -3.31 -13.03
C TYR A 45 -0.54 -2.91 -12.15
N LEU A 46 -0.84 -2.46 -10.96
CA LEU A 46 0.15 -2.23 -9.92
C LEU A 46 -0.07 -3.18 -8.75
N VAL A 47 1.02 -3.49 -8.06
CA VAL A 47 0.98 -4.12 -6.75
C VAL A 47 1.55 -3.12 -5.75
N VAL A 48 0.71 -2.67 -4.85
CA VAL A 48 1.14 -1.92 -3.68
C VAL A 48 1.58 -2.92 -2.64
N ASN A 49 2.81 -2.85 -2.19
CA ASN A 49 3.35 -3.71 -1.16
C ASN A 49 4.04 -2.87 -0.09
N ASN A 50 3.51 -2.93 1.13
CA ASN A 50 4.15 -2.24 2.24
C ASN A 50 5.51 -2.87 2.51
N ILE A 51 6.52 -2.03 2.76
CA ILE A 51 7.91 -2.47 2.94
C ILE A 51 8.11 -3.39 4.15
N ASP A 52 7.23 -3.31 5.13
CA ASP A 52 7.22 -4.13 6.33
C ASP A 52 6.57 -5.52 6.15
N PHE A 53 6.10 -5.84 4.93
CA PHE A 53 5.57 -7.16 4.59
C PHE A 53 6.46 -7.89 3.59
N LEU A 54 7.28 -8.81 4.11
CA LEU A 54 8.15 -9.64 3.28
C LEU A 54 7.37 -10.78 2.63
N PRO A 55 7.22 -10.83 1.30
CA PRO A 55 6.54 -11.92 0.64
C PRO A 55 7.37 -13.21 0.69
N MET A 56 6.80 -14.26 1.28
CA MET A 56 7.38 -15.61 1.29
C MET A 56 6.79 -16.47 0.18
N ILE A 57 5.48 -16.38 -0.02
CA ILE A 57 4.75 -16.98 -1.13
C ILE A 57 3.71 -15.93 -1.56
N ALA A 58 3.78 -15.48 -2.81
CA ALA A 58 2.85 -14.49 -3.34
C ALA A 58 2.48 -14.79 -4.80
N ASP A 59 1.21 -14.57 -5.13
CA ASP A 59 0.71 -14.68 -6.50
C ASP A 59 0.46 -13.27 -7.06
N TYR A 60 1.41 -12.78 -7.85
CA TYR A 60 1.35 -11.46 -8.48
C TYR A 60 0.78 -11.48 -9.91
N ARG A 61 0.25 -12.61 -10.39
CA ARG A 61 -0.32 -12.68 -11.74
C ARG A 61 -1.48 -11.69 -11.91
N TYR A 62 -1.64 -11.17 -13.12
CA TYR A 62 -2.71 -10.25 -13.46
C TYR A 62 -4.10 -10.73 -13.00
N SER A 63 -4.95 -9.79 -12.67
CA SER A 63 -6.36 -10.00 -12.34
C SER A 63 -7.15 -8.80 -12.84
N GLU A 64 -8.33 -9.02 -13.38
CA GLU A 64 -9.24 -7.94 -13.78
C GLU A 64 -9.90 -7.24 -12.59
N SER A 65 -9.88 -7.86 -11.42
CA SER A 65 -10.38 -7.33 -10.16
C SER A 65 -9.27 -7.09 -9.16
N PRO A 66 -9.40 -6.09 -8.28
CA PRO A 66 -8.51 -5.91 -7.15
C PRO A 66 -8.34 -7.20 -6.37
N SER A 67 -7.13 -7.49 -5.94
CA SER A 67 -6.85 -8.73 -5.21
C SER A 67 -6.00 -8.44 -3.98
N LEU A 68 -6.48 -8.83 -2.80
CA LEU A 68 -5.69 -8.87 -1.59
C LEU A 68 -4.79 -10.11 -1.66
N LEU A 69 -3.46 -9.88 -1.62
CA LEU A 69 -2.47 -10.94 -1.82
C LEU A 69 -2.05 -11.64 -0.53
N ILE A 70 -2.46 -11.10 0.62
CA ILE A 70 -2.13 -11.64 1.94
C ILE A 70 -3.36 -12.31 2.55
N LYS A 71 -3.55 -13.59 2.33
CA LYS A 71 -4.58 -14.35 3.04
C LYS A 71 -4.07 -14.93 4.35
N HIS A 72 -2.80 -15.29 4.39
CA HIS A 72 -2.15 -15.86 5.56
C HIS A 72 -0.91 -15.04 5.92
N GLY A 73 -0.78 -14.68 7.17
CA GLY A 73 0.38 -13.97 7.68
C GLY A 73 0.43 -14.03 9.19
N TYR A 74 1.64 -13.95 9.75
CA TYR A 74 1.80 -13.79 11.18
C TYR A 74 1.72 -12.30 11.51
N ASN A 75 0.81 -11.92 12.40
CA ASN A 75 0.78 -10.58 12.94
C ASN A 75 1.80 -10.52 14.09
N ASN A 76 3.00 -10.02 13.81
CA ASN A 76 4.03 -9.79 14.82
C ASN A 76 3.98 -8.36 15.41
N LEU A 77 2.91 -7.61 15.10
CA LEU A 77 2.73 -6.29 15.69
C LEU A 77 2.53 -6.46 17.21
N PRO A 78 3.37 -5.87 18.05
CA PRO A 78 3.11 -5.85 19.47
C PRO A 78 1.79 -5.10 19.69
N ILE A 79 0.86 -5.74 20.42
CA ILE A 79 -0.42 -5.10 20.81
C ILE A 79 -0.16 -3.89 21.72
N VAL A 80 1.01 -3.86 22.33
CA VAL A 80 1.47 -2.77 23.18
C VAL A 80 2.91 -2.42 22.75
N PRO A 81 3.23 -1.15 22.50
CA PRO A 81 4.60 -0.72 22.26
C PRO A 81 5.40 -0.93 23.55
N SER A 82 6.07 -2.05 23.67
CA SER A 82 7.04 -2.27 24.73
C SER A 82 8.30 -2.84 24.10
N LYS A 83 9.44 -2.26 24.44
CA LYS A 83 10.77 -2.69 23.98
C LYS A 83 11.06 -4.17 24.25
N ASN A 84 10.26 -4.84 25.06
CA ASN A 84 10.49 -6.20 25.55
C ASN A 84 9.35 -7.20 25.27
N SER A 85 8.22 -6.82 24.68
CA SER A 85 7.13 -7.76 24.45
C SER A 85 7.11 -8.27 23.00
N ARG A 86 7.70 -9.43 22.80
CA ARG A 86 7.49 -10.26 21.59
C ARG A 86 6.18 -11.05 21.75
N LEU A 87 5.06 -10.41 21.73
CA LEU A 87 3.78 -11.11 21.64
C LEU A 87 3.55 -11.46 20.16
N ILE A 88 3.91 -12.68 19.80
CA ILE A 88 3.56 -13.27 18.51
C ILE A 88 2.08 -13.62 18.58
N VAL A 89 1.23 -12.74 18.10
CA VAL A 89 -0.17 -13.07 17.93
C VAL A 89 -0.33 -13.77 16.57
N LYS A 90 -0.44 -15.09 16.61
CA LYS A 90 -0.93 -15.87 15.48
C LYS A 90 -2.40 -15.59 15.31
N SER A 91 -2.74 -14.52 14.62
CA SER A 91 -4.13 -14.25 14.26
C SER A 91 -4.29 -14.54 12.76
N PRO A 92 -5.24 -15.41 12.36
CA PRO A 92 -5.68 -15.40 10.98
C PRO A 92 -6.17 -13.97 10.71
N ARG A 93 -5.61 -13.31 9.71
CA ARG A 93 -6.03 -11.97 9.34
C ARG A 93 -7.54 -11.99 9.09
N ARG A 94 -8.26 -11.07 9.73
CA ARG A 94 -9.68 -10.90 9.46
C ARG A 94 -9.84 -10.59 7.97
N GLU A 95 -10.71 -11.33 7.29
CA GLU A 95 -11.01 -11.20 5.85
C GLU A 95 -11.42 -9.79 5.42
N ASN A 96 -11.55 -8.87 6.37
CA ASN A 96 -12.08 -7.53 6.18
C ASN A 96 -11.02 -6.42 6.15
N VAL A 97 -9.72 -6.74 6.18
CA VAL A 97 -8.66 -5.74 6.25
C VAL A 97 -7.95 -5.66 4.89
N PHE A 98 -8.08 -4.52 4.23
CA PHE A 98 -7.44 -4.24 2.93
C PHE A 98 -6.05 -3.65 3.19
N LEU A 99 -5.07 -4.50 3.53
CA LEU A 99 -3.75 -4.08 4.00
C LEU A 99 -2.60 -4.86 3.37
N GLY A 100 -1.47 -4.20 3.30
CA GLY A 100 -0.13 -4.77 3.22
C GLY A 100 0.35 -5.15 1.84
N SER A 101 -0.40 -5.92 1.05
CA SER A 101 -0.08 -6.22 -0.35
C SER A 101 -1.35 -6.37 -1.16
N VAL A 102 -1.55 -5.46 -2.10
CA VAL A 102 -2.79 -5.36 -2.89
C VAL A 102 -2.46 -5.19 -4.36
N LEU A 103 -3.05 -6.04 -5.21
CA LEU A 103 -3.02 -5.89 -6.65
C LEU A 103 -4.21 -5.04 -7.09
N LEU A 104 -3.95 -4.01 -7.89
CA LEU A 104 -4.93 -3.08 -8.42
C LEU A 104 -4.77 -2.95 -9.95
N PRO A 105 -5.75 -3.40 -10.76
CA PRO A 105 -5.75 -3.15 -12.20
C PRO A 105 -5.72 -1.64 -12.50
N LYS A 106 -5.03 -1.24 -13.55
CA LYS A 106 -4.90 0.16 -13.98
C LYS A 106 -6.24 0.86 -14.11
N ASN A 107 -7.18 0.24 -14.82
CA ASN A 107 -8.52 0.78 -15.04
C ASN A 107 -9.31 0.95 -13.74
N VAL A 108 -9.16 0.03 -12.80
CA VAL A 108 -9.79 0.11 -11.48
C VAL A 108 -9.18 1.24 -10.66
N PHE A 109 -7.85 1.34 -10.61
CA PHE A 109 -7.15 2.40 -9.87
C PHE A 109 -7.58 3.79 -10.37
N LYS A 110 -7.67 3.97 -11.68
CA LYS A 110 -8.18 5.21 -12.30
C LYS A 110 -9.64 5.47 -11.94
N LYS A 111 -10.50 4.45 -12.02
CA LYS A 111 -11.94 4.58 -11.75
C LYS A 111 -12.22 5.07 -10.33
N VAL A 112 -11.44 4.59 -9.35
CA VAL A 112 -11.59 5.00 -7.95
C VAL A 112 -10.78 6.25 -7.59
N ASN A 113 -10.13 6.88 -8.58
CA ASN A 113 -9.28 8.05 -8.41
C ASN A 113 -8.04 7.80 -7.50
N GLY A 114 -7.50 6.57 -7.51
CA GLY A 114 -6.36 6.19 -6.68
C GLY A 114 -6.63 6.24 -5.19
N TYR A 115 -5.57 6.41 -4.41
CA TYR A 115 -5.66 6.65 -2.96
C TYR A 115 -5.99 8.11 -2.65
N SER A 116 -6.52 8.36 -1.46
CA SER A 116 -6.61 9.74 -0.93
C SER A 116 -5.21 10.29 -0.62
N ASN A 117 -5.02 11.58 -0.85
CA ASN A 117 -3.79 12.32 -0.50
C ASN A 117 -3.84 12.92 0.91
N SER A 118 -4.96 12.75 1.62
CA SER A 118 -5.27 13.50 2.85
C SER A 118 -4.85 12.76 4.12
N TYR A 119 -4.42 11.49 4.04
CA TYR A 119 -4.01 10.70 5.20
C TYR A 119 -2.52 10.80 5.46
N TRP A 120 -2.16 11.44 6.57
CA TRP A 120 -0.77 11.66 6.99
C TRP A 120 -0.46 10.87 8.25
N GLY A 121 0.74 10.32 8.35
CA GLY A 121 1.18 9.48 9.46
C GLY A 121 0.63 8.07 9.33
N TRP A 122 -0.27 7.65 10.22
CA TRP A 122 -0.75 6.27 10.28
C TRP A 122 -2.27 6.15 10.26
N GLY A 123 -2.76 5.31 9.36
CA GLY A 123 -4.11 4.74 9.37
C GLY A 123 -5.12 5.44 8.47
N PHE A 124 -6.14 4.68 8.10
CA PHE A 124 -7.31 5.00 7.29
C PHE A 124 -7.11 5.08 5.78
N GLU A 125 -5.90 5.18 5.24
CA GLU A 125 -5.64 5.19 3.80
C GLU A 125 -6.14 3.91 3.10
N ASP A 126 -5.88 2.75 3.71
CA ASP A 126 -6.35 1.46 3.21
C ASP A 126 -7.87 1.29 3.37
N THR A 127 -8.43 1.81 4.47
CA THR A 127 -9.87 1.79 4.74
C THR A 127 -10.60 2.67 3.72
N ASP A 128 -10.04 3.83 3.39
CA ASP A 128 -10.55 4.72 2.37
C ASP A 128 -10.50 4.07 0.98
N MET A 129 -9.37 3.47 0.60
CA MET A 129 -9.26 2.75 -0.67
C MET A 129 -10.32 1.63 -0.77
N ARG A 130 -10.50 0.84 0.28
CA ARG A 130 -11.55 -0.16 0.33
C ARG A 130 -12.93 0.45 0.12
N ARG A 131 -13.24 1.56 0.81
CA ARG A 131 -14.51 2.26 0.66
C ARG A 131 -14.72 2.76 -0.77
N ARG A 132 -13.68 3.28 -1.44
CA ARG A 132 -13.73 3.68 -2.86
C ARG A 132 -14.11 2.52 -3.77
N LEU A 133 -13.57 1.32 -3.53
CA LEU A 133 -13.95 0.12 -4.27
C LEU A 133 -15.40 -0.26 -4.01
N GLU A 134 -15.85 -0.22 -2.77
CA GLU A 134 -17.23 -0.57 -2.36
C GLU A 134 -18.28 0.33 -3.00
N VAL A 135 -18.11 1.66 -2.96
CA VAL A 135 -19.06 2.61 -3.58
C VAL A 135 -19.09 2.48 -5.09
N ASN A 136 -18.01 2.07 -5.71
CA ASN A 136 -17.93 1.76 -7.13
C ASN A 136 -18.43 0.34 -7.48
N LYS A 137 -18.92 -0.42 -6.49
CA LYS A 137 -19.41 -1.80 -6.65
C LYS A 137 -18.36 -2.74 -7.26
N ILE A 138 -17.09 -2.53 -6.87
CA ILE A 138 -15.96 -3.34 -7.33
C ILE A 138 -15.68 -4.42 -6.30
N ASN A 139 -15.77 -5.67 -6.72
CA ASN A 139 -15.47 -6.82 -5.87
C ASN A 139 -13.97 -6.98 -5.66
N ILE A 140 -13.58 -7.34 -4.44
CA ILE A 140 -12.20 -7.62 -4.07
C ILE A 140 -12.00 -9.14 -4.03
N ASN A 141 -11.02 -9.64 -4.76
CA ASN A 141 -10.59 -11.03 -4.71
C ASN A 141 -9.56 -11.23 -3.59
N TYR A 142 -9.44 -12.47 -3.12
CA TYR A 142 -8.48 -12.86 -2.11
C TYR A 142 -7.60 -13.97 -2.67
N ARG A 143 -6.28 -13.82 -2.58
CA ARG A 143 -5.31 -14.83 -3.00
C ARG A 143 -4.62 -15.45 -1.81
N ASP A 144 -4.30 -16.73 -1.94
CA ASP A 144 -3.50 -17.45 -0.96
C ASP A 144 -2.04 -16.99 -1.07
N GLY A 145 -1.65 -16.08 -0.19
CA GLY A 145 -0.30 -15.60 -0.04
C GLY A 145 0.16 -15.74 1.40
N PHE A 146 1.45 -15.98 1.60
CA PHE A 146 2.08 -16.00 2.90
C PHE A 146 3.12 -14.90 2.98
N TYR A 147 2.97 -14.00 3.95
CA TYR A 147 3.86 -12.87 4.18
C TYR A 147 4.36 -12.87 5.62
N GLN A 148 5.63 -12.55 5.78
CA GLN A 148 6.21 -12.32 7.10
C GLN A 148 6.26 -10.82 7.35
N PRO A 149 5.50 -10.31 8.33
CA PRO A 149 5.64 -8.92 8.74
C PRO A 149 6.99 -8.71 9.42
N LEU A 150 7.64 -7.60 9.10
CA LEU A 150 8.83 -7.13 9.80
C LEU A 150 8.40 -6.41 11.08
N ILE A 151 9.25 -6.45 12.09
CA ILE A 151 8.98 -5.78 13.37
C ILE A 151 9.23 -4.30 13.18
N HIS A 152 8.21 -3.49 13.45
CA HIS A 152 8.31 -2.04 13.49
C HIS A 152 7.47 -1.49 14.65
N ASP A 153 7.68 -0.23 15.00
CA ASP A 153 6.89 0.44 16.02
C ASP A 153 5.43 0.60 15.56
N ASN A 154 4.48 0.48 16.49
CA ASN A 154 3.08 0.74 16.18
C ASN A 154 2.84 2.26 16.18
N LEU A 155 2.78 2.85 14.99
CA LEU A 155 2.62 4.29 14.82
C LEU A 155 1.19 4.80 15.02
N GLY A 156 0.23 3.89 15.16
CA GLY A 156 -1.19 4.23 15.35
C GLY A 156 -1.61 4.41 16.80
N TYR A 157 -0.83 3.87 17.73
CA TYR A 157 -1.14 3.88 19.17
C TYR A 157 0.10 4.17 19.99
N GLU A 158 -0.09 4.84 21.11
CA GLU A 158 0.96 5.19 22.08
C GLU A 158 0.52 4.85 23.52
N ILE A 159 1.46 4.82 24.45
CA ILE A 159 1.16 4.66 25.87
C ILE A 159 1.18 6.04 26.51
N ASN A 160 0.06 6.46 27.06
CA ASN A 160 -0.05 7.73 27.78
C ASN A 160 0.57 7.66 29.19
N ASP A 161 0.59 8.80 29.90
CA ASP A 161 1.14 8.92 31.26
C ASP A 161 0.45 8.00 32.29
N GLU A 162 -0.81 7.63 32.04
CA GLU A 162 -1.59 6.68 32.86
C GLU A 162 -1.30 5.22 32.51
N LYS A 163 -0.29 4.94 31.65
CA LYS A 163 0.07 3.60 31.13
C LYS A 163 -1.06 2.91 30.35
N LYS A 164 -1.98 3.68 29.75
CA LYS A 164 -3.03 3.18 28.88
C LYS A 164 -2.64 3.30 27.42
N VAL A 165 -3.02 2.32 26.60
CA VAL A 165 -2.88 2.37 25.14
C VAL A 165 -3.93 3.31 24.58
N VAL A 166 -3.50 4.37 23.92
CA VAL A 166 -4.37 5.39 23.32
C VAL A 166 -4.00 5.58 21.86
N PRO A 167 -4.95 5.97 20.99
CA PRO A 167 -4.63 6.28 19.61
C PRO A 167 -3.75 7.53 19.54
N THR A 168 -2.78 7.54 18.63
CA THR A 168 -1.94 8.71 18.35
C THR A 168 -2.77 9.83 17.72
N LYS A 169 -2.23 11.05 17.75
CA LYS A 169 -2.85 12.20 17.09
C LYS A 169 -3.14 11.92 15.62
N TYR A 170 -2.20 11.30 14.89
CA TYR A 170 -2.40 10.96 13.47
C TYR A 170 -3.59 10.03 13.26
N HIS A 171 -3.73 9.00 14.10
CA HIS A 171 -4.88 8.10 14.01
C HIS A 171 -6.21 8.82 14.21
N ILE A 172 -6.28 9.73 15.20
CA ILE A 172 -7.47 10.52 15.50
C ILE A 172 -7.81 11.48 14.34
N ASP A 173 -6.81 12.21 13.84
CA ASP A 173 -6.97 13.18 12.75
C ASP A 173 -7.41 12.46 11.45
N ASN A 174 -6.80 11.32 11.14
CA ASN A 174 -7.16 10.52 9.97
C ASN A 174 -8.57 9.92 10.09
N GLN A 175 -8.98 9.48 11.30
CA GLN A 175 -10.35 9.02 11.54
C GLN A 175 -11.37 10.12 11.27
N LYS A 176 -11.09 11.35 11.71
CA LYS A 176 -11.94 12.51 11.45
C LYS A 176 -12.01 12.79 9.95
N THR A 177 -10.88 12.85 9.27
CA THR A 177 -10.80 13.03 7.80
C THR A 177 -11.58 11.95 7.05
N PHE A 178 -11.47 10.68 7.47
CA PHE A 178 -12.24 9.59 6.87
C PHE A 178 -13.75 9.81 7.04
N ASN A 179 -14.20 10.16 8.22
CA ASN A 179 -15.62 10.42 8.48
C ASN A 179 -16.15 11.62 7.67
N GLU A 180 -15.35 12.67 7.52
CA GLU A 180 -15.69 13.85 6.71
C GLU A 180 -15.74 13.53 5.22
N ASN A 181 -14.79 12.77 4.70
CA ASN A 181 -14.73 12.36 3.30
C ASN A 181 -15.95 11.51 2.89
N TRP A 182 -16.50 10.74 3.81
CA TRP A 182 -17.59 9.80 3.51
C TRP A 182 -18.98 10.26 3.90
N ASN A 183 -19.15 11.56 4.10
CA ASN A 183 -20.50 12.16 4.18
C ASN A 183 -21.24 12.13 2.82
N ASN A 184 -20.48 11.98 1.72
CA ASN A 184 -21.00 11.82 0.36
C ASN A 184 -20.13 10.79 -0.37
N ASP A 185 -20.76 9.79 -0.97
CA ASP A 185 -20.08 8.70 -1.68
C ASP A 185 -19.27 9.16 -2.92
N GLU A 186 -19.45 10.40 -3.39
CA GLU A 186 -18.69 10.98 -4.49
C GLU A 186 -17.46 11.80 -4.06
N ASN A 187 -17.23 11.97 -2.76
CA ASN A 187 -16.12 12.82 -2.28
C ASN A 187 -14.74 12.31 -2.72
N TYR A 188 -14.58 11.01 -2.95
CA TYR A 188 -13.34 10.45 -3.48
C TYR A 188 -12.94 11.02 -4.85
N LEU A 189 -13.87 11.56 -5.64
CA LEU A 189 -13.57 12.20 -6.92
C LEU A 189 -12.75 13.49 -6.78
N LYS A 190 -12.78 14.13 -5.61
CA LYS A 190 -12.10 15.41 -5.34
C LYS A 190 -10.67 15.23 -4.84
N ASP A 191 -10.34 14.06 -4.29
CA ASP A 191 -9.05 13.77 -3.67
C ASP A 191 -8.50 12.43 -4.15
N GLY A 192 -7.36 12.47 -4.83
CA GLY A 192 -6.72 11.30 -5.43
C GLY A 192 -5.80 11.68 -6.58
N ILE A 193 -5.63 10.80 -7.56
CA ILE A 193 -4.70 11.03 -8.69
C ILE A 193 -5.05 12.27 -9.52
N ASN A 194 -6.34 12.61 -9.64
CA ASN A 194 -6.78 13.77 -10.43
C ASN A 194 -6.38 15.12 -9.82
N SER A 195 -6.20 15.19 -8.50
CA SER A 195 -5.85 16.41 -7.77
C SER A 195 -4.41 16.40 -7.26
N PHE A 196 -3.71 15.27 -7.41
CA PHE A 196 -2.37 15.07 -6.86
C PHE A 196 -1.31 15.81 -7.67
N LYS A 197 -0.46 16.55 -6.95
CA LYS A 197 0.70 17.24 -7.52
C LYS A 197 1.95 16.81 -6.79
N PHE A 198 2.98 16.48 -7.53
CA PHE A 198 4.26 16.07 -6.98
C PHE A 198 5.40 16.41 -7.94
N GLU A 199 6.62 16.39 -7.41
CA GLU A 199 7.86 16.59 -8.14
C GLU A 199 8.74 15.35 -7.98
N ILE A 200 9.36 14.90 -9.07
CA ILE A 200 10.35 13.83 -9.03
C ILE A 200 11.71 14.46 -8.79
N LEU A 201 12.29 14.26 -7.61
CA LEU A 201 13.63 14.76 -7.28
C LEU A 201 14.73 13.84 -7.80
N SER A 202 14.49 12.54 -7.84
CA SER A 202 15.40 11.57 -8.46
C SER A 202 14.64 10.35 -8.95
N ASN A 203 15.14 9.73 -10.02
CA ASN A 203 14.62 8.48 -10.56
C ASN A 203 15.80 7.62 -11.02
N GLN A 204 16.36 6.86 -10.09
CA GLN A 204 17.58 6.11 -10.28
C GLN A 204 17.28 4.66 -10.64
N GLU A 205 17.85 4.19 -11.75
CA GLU A 205 17.88 2.78 -12.09
C GLU A 205 18.92 2.07 -11.20
N ILE A 206 18.47 1.08 -10.43
CA ILE A 206 19.32 0.25 -9.57
C ILE A 206 19.76 -0.98 -10.34
N TYR A 207 18.83 -1.58 -11.08
CA TYR A 207 19.06 -2.80 -11.83
C TYR A 207 18.14 -2.87 -13.03
N LYS A 208 18.63 -3.39 -14.15
CA LYS A 208 17.85 -3.67 -15.34
C LYS A 208 18.38 -4.89 -16.06
N ASN A 209 17.51 -5.81 -16.40
CA ASN A 209 17.83 -6.99 -17.16
C ASN A 209 16.71 -7.28 -18.16
N MET A 210 17.10 -7.73 -19.36
CA MET A 210 16.16 -8.23 -20.37
C MET A 210 16.50 -9.69 -20.67
N ARG A 211 15.52 -10.57 -20.53
CA ARG A 211 15.66 -12.00 -20.82
C ARG A 211 14.42 -12.49 -21.55
N ASN A 212 14.61 -13.11 -22.72
CA ASN A 212 13.52 -13.69 -23.52
C ASN A 212 12.35 -12.70 -23.75
N ASP A 213 12.66 -11.43 -24.08
CA ASP A 213 11.72 -10.33 -24.28
C ASP A 213 10.96 -9.89 -23.01
N ALA A 214 11.29 -10.42 -21.84
CA ALA A 214 10.78 -9.95 -20.55
C ALA A 214 11.74 -8.92 -19.93
N LEU A 215 11.21 -7.79 -19.48
CA LEU A 215 11.95 -6.75 -18.77
C LEU A 215 11.79 -6.94 -17.26
N PHE A 216 12.93 -7.01 -16.56
CA PHE A 216 12.98 -6.85 -15.11
C PHE A 216 13.78 -5.59 -14.77
N GLU A 217 13.15 -4.65 -14.08
CA GLU A 217 13.74 -3.36 -13.71
C GLU A 217 13.51 -3.04 -12.24
N ILE A 218 14.54 -2.54 -11.56
CA ILE A 218 14.45 -2.04 -10.19
C ILE A 218 14.84 -0.56 -10.20
N ARG A 219 13.99 0.29 -9.63
CA ARG A 219 14.21 1.72 -9.52
C ARG A 219 14.04 2.23 -8.10
N HIS A 220 14.82 3.24 -7.73
CA HIS A 220 14.59 4.08 -6.56
C HIS A 220 14.12 5.46 -7.03
N ILE A 221 12.95 5.88 -6.57
CA ILE A 221 12.31 7.12 -7.00
C ILE A 221 12.01 7.97 -5.77
N LYS A 222 12.60 9.16 -5.75
CA LYS A 222 12.40 10.12 -4.66
C LYS A 222 11.46 11.22 -5.12
N VAL A 223 10.38 11.42 -4.38
CA VAL A 223 9.32 12.37 -4.72
C VAL A 223 9.04 13.34 -3.58
N ASN A 224 8.64 14.56 -3.95
CA ASN A 224 8.20 15.60 -3.03
C ASN A 224 6.75 16.02 -3.36
N PHE A 225 5.91 16.23 -2.32
CA PHE A 225 4.49 16.62 -2.47
C PHE A 225 3.93 17.35 -1.23
#